data_6e8d251294454ac476db52ec3361c2a5
#
_entry.id   6e8d251294454ac476db52ec3361c2a5
#
_cell.length_a   1.000
_cell.length_b   1.000
_cell.length_c   1.000
_cell.angle_alpha   90.00
_cell.angle_beta   90.00
_cell.angle_gamma   90.00
#
_symmetry.space_group_name_H-M   'P 1'
#
loop_
_entity.id
_entity.type
_entity.pdbx_description
1 polymer ?
#
loop_
_entity_poly.entity_id
_entity_poly.type
_entity_poly.pdbx_seq_one_letter_code
_entity_poly.pdbx_strand_id
1 'polypeptide(L)'
;MVLTMTTELQNKSVSVQPRVLIADDQPDLLEALRLLLKSNGYATEAVTSPAAILGAVAKSEFDVILMDLNYARDTTSGAEGLDLLSRLSGGENTPPIVVMTGWATVGLAVQAMQRGVGDFVEKPWVNAKLLEILNAQIQKGRETREQRTRSAENARTQDKINSQWKQRESEVEEAKEIQRRFLPHETPSLPGYQISSTWQPARGVGGDYYDFLPLSPATLGICIADVAGKGMPAALVMGNLQAAFRSIAAAESAPETVCEKLNGRMCDTLGADRFVTFFYAQLDGASRKLRFVNAGHNAPILLRRDGSHMRLDSDGGVLGVFPEARYSSGDADLNSGDRVVFFTDGVTEAADHAAEEFGDKRLLEILQAHQSLDAEQIQMKILESVNEFCAGSWQDDATLIVVAVD
;
A
#
# COMPACT_ATOMS: atom_id res chain seq x y z
N MET A 1 15.16 -4.88 40.68
CA MET A 1 16.05 -6.05 40.60
C MET A 1 15.45 -6.95 39.51
N VAL A 2 15.79 -6.67 38.28
CA VAL A 2 15.28 -7.37 37.07
C VAL A 2 16.44 -8.21 36.55
N LEU A 3 16.27 -9.52 36.61
CA LEU A 3 17.22 -10.50 36.07
C LEU A 3 17.19 -10.47 34.55
N THR A 4 18.27 -10.07 33.95
CA THR A 4 18.63 -10.26 32.55
C THR A 4 18.97 -11.74 32.33
N MET A 5 18.08 -12.51 31.73
CA MET A 5 18.40 -13.82 31.14
C MET A 5 18.79 -13.62 29.67
N THR A 6 20.09 -13.50 29.46
CA THR A 6 20.71 -13.65 28.13
C THR A 6 20.72 -15.14 27.79
N THR A 7 19.83 -15.56 26.93
CA THR A 7 19.86 -16.92 26.36
C THR A 7 20.82 -16.89 25.17
N GLU A 8 22.05 -17.36 25.39
CA GLU A 8 22.99 -17.76 24.35
C GLU A 8 22.42 -18.98 23.61
N LEU A 9 21.73 -18.72 22.50
CA LEU A 9 21.46 -19.73 21.49
C LEU A 9 22.80 -20.06 20.78
N GLN A 10 23.56 -20.98 21.36
CA GLN A 10 24.63 -21.68 20.65
C GLN A 10 24.00 -22.42 19.47
N ASN A 11 24.14 -21.84 18.30
CA ASN A 11 23.81 -22.43 17.01
C ASN A 11 24.83 -23.58 16.78
N LYS A 12 24.55 -24.79 17.31
CA LYS A 12 25.25 -26.00 16.92
C LYS A 12 24.84 -26.29 15.47
N SER A 13 25.57 -25.71 14.52
CA SER A 13 25.58 -26.24 13.15
C SER A 13 26.01 -27.70 13.22
N VAL A 14 25.07 -28.61 13.04
CA VAL A 14 25.38 -29.99 12.74
C VAL A 14 26.19 -29.95 11.46
N SER A 15 27.52 -30.14 11.54
CA SER A 15 28.39 -30.17 10.37
C SER A 15 28.01 -31.43 9.58
N VAL A 16 27.10 -31.26 8.62
CA VAL A 16 26.79 -32.35 7.68
C VAL A 16 28.07 -32.65 6.92
N GLN A 17 28.56 -33.87 7.07
CA GLN A 17 29.77 -34.37 6.43
C GLN A 17 29.67 -34.16 4.91
N PRO A 18 30.63 -33.42 4.29
CA PRO A 18 30.53 -33.13 2.86
C PRO A 18 30.57 -34.42 2.04
N ARG A 19 29.70 -34.53 1.04
CA ARG A 19 29.59 -35.69 0.16
C ARG A 19 30.29 -35.41 -1.17
N VAL A 20 31.26 -36.27 -1.50
CA VAL A 20 32.06 -36.20 -2.72
C VAL A 20 31.72 -37.40 -3.61
N LEU A 21 31.31 -37.15 -4.85
CA LEU A 21 31.24 -38.19 -5.88
C LEU A 21 32.59 -38.26 -6.55
N ILE A 22 33.22 -39.47 -6.53
CA ILE A 22 34.52 -39.74 -7.14
C ILE A 22 34.28 -40.59 -8.38
N ALA A 23 34.85 -40.19 -9.52
CA ALA A 23 34.65 -40.92 -10.75
C ALA A 23 35.99 -41.07 -11.52
N ASP A 24 36.41 -42.33 -11.71
CA ASP A 24 37.61 -42.71 -12.44
C ASP A 24 37.45 -44.16 -12.91
N ASP A 25 38.04 -44.57 -14.00
CA ASP A 25 37.95 -45.92 -14.51
C ASP A 25 38.98 -46.89 -13.87
N GLN A 26 39.90 -46.36 -13.04
CA GLN A 26 40.95 -47.10 -12.33
C GLN A 26 40.49 -47.44 -10.89
N PRO A 27 40.17 -48.68 -10.57
CA PRO A 27 39.69 -49.08 -9.22
C PRO A 27 40.65 -48.78 -8.09
N ASP A 28 41.96 -48.97 -8.32
CA ASP A 28 42.98 -48.71 -7.32
C ASP A 28 43.07 -47.21 -6.95
N LEU A 29 42.88 -46.33 -7.93
CA LEU A 29 42.84 -44.89 -7.73
C LEU A 29 41.59 -44.44 -6.95
N LEU A 30 40.45 -45.02 -7.29
CA LEU A 30 39.19 -44.77 -6.56
C LEU A 30 39.32 -45.20 -5.07
N GLU A 31 39.93 -46.33 -4.77
CA GLU A 31 40.11 -46.75 -3.39
C GLU A 31 41.10 -45.85 -2.63
N ALA A 32 42.20 -45.44 -3.27
CA ALA A 32 43.15 -44.50 -2.67
C ALA A 32 42.49 -43.15 -2.36
N LEU A 33 41.70 -42.58 -3.29
CA LEU A 33 40.94 -41.36 -3.10
C LEU A 33 39.88 -41.50 -2.00
N ARG A 34 39.18 -42.63 -1.96
CA ARG A 34 38.19 -42.94 -0.94
C ARG A 34 38.78 -42.91 0.46
N LEU A 35 39.96 -43.58 0.64
CA LEU A 35 40.67 -43.64 1.92
C LEU A 35 41.16 -42.23 2.32
N LEU A 36 41.75 -41.51 1.40
CA LEU A 36 42.22 -40.12 1.63
C LEU A 36 41.06 -39.22 2.06
N LEU A 37 39.94 -39.19 1.34
CA LEU A 37 38.83 -38.32 1.62
C LEU A 37 38.09 -38.72 2.90
N LYS A 38 37.92 -40.03 3.17
CA LYS A 38 37.31 -40.53 4.39
C LYS A 38 38.12 -40.15 5.64
N SER A 39 39.48 -40.24 5.56
CA SER A 39 40.37 -39.85 6.68
C SER A 39 40.32 -38.32 6.94
N ASN A 40 39.88 -37.54 5.98
CA ASN A 40 39.72 -36.06 6.09
C ASN A 40 38.25 -35.63 6.29
N GLY A 41 37.34 -36.53 6.68
CA GLY A 41 35.99 -36.17 7.08
C GLY A 41 34.99 -36.04 5.95
N TYR A 42 35.24 -36.56 4.77
CA TYR A 42 34.28 -36.57 3.66
C TYR A 42 33.54 -37.91 3.56
N ALA A 43 32.25 -37.85 3.21
CA ALA A 43 31.52 -39.03 2.75
C ALA A 43 31.74 -39.17 1.22
N THR A 44 32.01 -40.37 0.75
CA THR A 44 32.36 -40.59 -0.66
C THR A 44 31.48 -41.65 -1.29
N GLU A 45 31.12 -41.42 -2.57
CA GLU A 45 30.57 -42.43 -3.46
C GLU A 45 31.48 -42.53 -4.68
N ALA A 46 31.81 -43.76 -5.10
CA ALA A 46 32.74 -44.00 -6.19
C ALA A 46 32.02 -44.67 -7.36
N VAL A 47 32.29 -44.18 -8.57
CA VAL A 47 31.73 -44.70 -9.83
C VAL A 47 32.81 -44.82 -10.90
N THR A 48 32.63 -45.74 -11.85
CA THR A 48 33.66 -46.07 -12.84
C THR A 48 33.32 -45.67 -14.29
N SER A 49 32.24 -44.97 -14.50
CA SER A 49 31.82 -44.57 -15.87
C SER A 49 31.00 -43.29 -15.92
N PRO A 50 30.99 -42.60 -17.05
CA PRO A 50 30.15 -41.41 -17.26
C PRO A 50 28.66 -41.68 -17.03
N ALA A 51 28.15 -42.81 -17.45
CA ALA A 51 26.73 -43.15 -17.23
C ALA A 51 26.40 -43.33 -15.74
N ALA A 52 27.35 -43.88 -14.95
CA ALA A 52 27.17 -44.05 -13.53
C ALA A 52 27.22 -42.71 -12.77
N ILE A 53 27.99 -41.72 -13.23
CA ILE A 53 27.97 -40.33 -12.70
C ILE A 53 26.58 -39.72 -12.81
N LEU A 54 26.00 -39.76 -14.01
CA LEU A 54 24.65 -39.23 -14.26
C LEU A 54 23.60 -39.95 -13.40
N GLY A 55 23.74 -41.28 -13.24
CA GLY A 55 22.86 -42.06 -12.39
C GLY A 55 22.98 -41.74 -10.91
N ALA A 56 24.19 -41.46 -10.41
CA ALA A 56 24.45 -41.07 -9.04
C ALA A 56 23.91 -39.68 -8.72
N VAL A 57 24.18 -38.68 -9.58
CA VAL A 57 23.69 -37.30 -9.43
C VAL A 57 22.16 -37.23 -9.49
N ALA A 58 21.50 -38.08 -10.27
CA ALA A 58 20.04 -38.14 -10.33
C ALA A 58 19.40 -38.74 -9.06
N LYS A 59 20.14 -39.56 -8.29
CA LYS A 59 19.65 -40.29 -7.08
C LYS A 59 20.02 -39.65 -5.78
N SER A 60 21.11 -38.92 -5.74
CA SER A 60 21.71 -38.40 -4.50
C SER A 60 22.30 -37.02 -4.71
N GLU A 61 22.26 -36.18 -3.66
CA GLU A 61 22.94 -34.90 -3.64
C GLU A 61 24.39 -35.04 -3.24
N PHE A 62 25.27 -34.31 -3.92
CA PHE A 62 26.69 -34.21 -3.63
C PHE A 62 27.10 -32.76 -3.44
N ASP A 63 28.10 -32.49 -2.63
CA ASP A 63 28.68 -31.15 -2.45
C ASP A 63 29.70 -30.83 -3.54
N VAL A 64 30.38 -31.86 -4.11
CA VAL A 64 31.32 -31.70 -5.22
C VAL A 64 31.45 -33.03 -5.98
N ILE A 65 31.73 -32.96 -7.27
CA ILE A 65 32.08 -34.09 -8.12
C ILE A 65 33.58 -33.98 -8.43
N LEU A 66 34.36 -35.04 -8.14
CA LEU A 66 35.74 -35.20 -8.54
C LEU A 66 35.81 -36.28 -9.61
N MET A 67 36.11 -35.91 -10.87
CA MET A 67 36.04 -36.83 -12.01
C MET A 67 37.27 -36.79 -12.90
N ASP A 68 37.61 -37.91 -13.51
CA ASP A 68 38.55 -37.95 -14.64
C ASP A 68 37.90 -37.47 -15.93
N LEU A 69 38.69 -36.93 -16.85
CA LEU A 69 38.23 -36.59 -18.21
C LEU A 69 38.38 -37.77 -19.16
N ASN A 70 39.29 -38.69 -18.88
CA ASN A 70 39.62 -39.81 -19.76
C ASN A 70 39.05 -41.13 -19.17
N TYR A 71 38.19 -41.78 -19.91
CA TYR A 71 37.63 -43.07 -19.59
C TYR A 71 38.07 -44.11 -20.63
N ALA A 72 37.91 -45.41 -20.36
CA ALA A 72 38.45 -46.56 -21.10
C ALA A 72 38.21 -46.53 -22.64
N ARG A 73 37.24 -45.75 -23.13
CA ARG A 73 36.99 -45.59 -24.60
C ARG A 73 37.79 -44.49 -25.25
N ASP A 74 38.30 -43.52 -24.49
CA ASP A 74 39.06 -42.39 -24.99
C ASP A 74 40.20 -42.04 -24.02
N THR A 75 41.35 -42.70 -24.24
CA THR A 75 42.50 -42.54 -23.35
C THR A 75 43.32 -41.27 -23.57
N THR A 76 43.02 -40.48 -24.59
CA THR A 76 43.90 -39.34 -25.00
C THR A 76 43.17 -38.04 -25.36
N SER A 77 41.92 -38.03 -25.82
CA SER A 77 41.29 -36.80 -26.35
C SER A 77 40.44 -36.04 -25.31
N GLY A 78 39.99 -36.70 -24.25
CA GLY A 78 39.10 -36.10 -23.23
C GLY A 78 37.69 -35.76 -23.77
N ALA A 79 37.35 -36.19 -24.98
CA ALA A 79 36.08 -35.82 -25.61
C ALA A 79 34.87 -36.40 -24.86
N GLU A 80 34.99 -37.65 -24.30
CA GLU A 80 33.92 -38.26 -23.52
C GLU A 80 33.66 -37.51 -22.18
N GLY A 81 34.70 -37.05 -21.52
CA GLY A 81 34.59 -36.23 -20.31
C GLY A 81 33.99 -34.85 -20.62
N LEU A 82 34.35 -34.23 -21.73
CA LEU A 82 33.80 -32.93 -22.14
C LEU A 82 32.31 -33.04 -22.52
N ASP A 83 31.84 -34.11 -23.16
CA ASP A 83 30.44 -34.38 -23.42
C ASP A 83 29.64 -34.55 -22.11
N LEU A 84 30.20 -35.33 -21.17
CA LEU A 84 29.62 -35.51 -19.86
C LEU A 84 29.45 -34.17 -19.10
N LEU A 85 30.49 -33.30 -19.14
CA LEU A 85 30.42 -31.96 -18.54
C LEU A 85 29.27 -31.16 -19.11
N SER A 86 29.08 -31.17 -20.42
CA SER A 86 27.98 -30.43 -21.07
C SER A 86 26.61 -30.97 -20.63
N ARG A 87 26.48 -32.25 -20.35
CA ARG A 87 25.24 -32.88 -19.84
C ARG A 87 25.01 -32.62 -18.36
N LEU A 88 26.05 -32.51 -17.55
CA LEU A 88 25.96 -32.16 -16.13
C LEU A 88 25.64 -30.66 -15.93
N SER A 89 26.28 -29.80 -16.69
CA SER A 89 26.15 -28.33 -16.54
C SER A 89 24.77 -27.75 -16.88
N GLY A 90 23.85 -28.56 -17.45
CA GLY A 90 22.48 -28.14 -17.76
C GLY A 90 21.48 -28.18 -16.59
N GLY A 91 21.88 -28.68 -15.42
CA GLY A 91 21.00 -28.80 -14.24
C GLY A 91 21.14 -27.62 -13.27
N GLU A 92 20.01 -27.07 -12.81
CA GLU A 92 19.98 -25.96 -11.85
C GLU A 92 20.69 -26.28 -10.52
N ASN A 93 20.79 -27.55 -10.15
CA ASN A 93 21.37 -28.04 -8.88
C ASN A 93 22.67 -28.81 -9.07
N THR A 94 23.38 -28.63 -10.18
CA THR A 94 24.62 -29.35 -10.41
C THR A 94 25.67 -28.95 -9.36
N PRO A 95 26.26 -29.87 -8.64
CA PRO A 95 27.33 -29.57 -7.70
C PRO A 95 28.60 -29.12 -8.46
N PRO A 96 29.48 -28.31 -7.86
CA PRO A 96 30.77 -27.98 -8.44
C PRO A 96 31.52 -29.23 -8.91
N ILE A 97 32.16 -29.12 -10.08
CA ILE A 97 32.92 -30.20 -10.68
C ILE A 97 34.41 -29.88 -10.63
N VAL A 98 35.18 -30.78 -10.08
CA VAL A 98 36.65 -30.76 -10.10
C VAL A 98 37.13 -31.87 -11.01
N VAL A 99 37.96 -31.55 -11.98
CA VAL A 99 38.47 -32.50 -12.96
C VAL A 99 39.86 -32.93 -12.59
N MET A 100 40.10 -34.27 -12.63
CA MET A 100 41.44 -34.85 -12.56
C MET A 100 42.00 -35.09 -13.98
N THR A 101 43.24 -34.77 -14.24
CA THR A 101 43.85 -34.98 -15.56
C THR A 101 45.33 -35.35 -15.45
N GLY A 102 45.79 -36.34 -16.26
CA GLY A 102 47.19 -36.73 -16.34
C GLY A 102 48.03 -35.84 -17.29
N TRP A 103 47.37 -35.14 -18.22
CA TRP A 103 48.03 -34.26 -19.21
C TRP A 103 47.08 -33.09 -19.52
N ALA A 104 47.21 -32.03 -18.74
CA ALA A 104 46.49 -30.78 -19.06
C ALA A 104 47.14 -30.08 -20.20
N THR A 105 46.70 -30.29 -21.46
CA THR A 105 46.97 -29.28 -22.50
C THR A 105 46.13 -28.07 -22.12
N VAL A 106 46.71 -26.87 -22.24
CA VAL A 106 46.03 -25.61 -21.95
C VAL A 106 44.69 -25.52 -22.68
N GLY A 107 44.57 -26.08 -23.87
CA GLY A 107 43.34 -26.16 -24.63
C GLY A 107 42.22 -26.98 -24.00
N LEU A 108 42.53 -28.11 -23.39
CA LEU A 108 41.57 -29.01 -22.73
C LEU A 108 41.03 -28.37 -21.44
N ALA A 109 41.95 -27.76 -20.65
CA ALA A 109 41.56 -27.07 -19.43
C ALA A 109 40.65 -25.87 -19.71
N VAL A 110 40.95 -25.07 -20.75
CA VAL A 110 40.08 -23.96 -21.17
C VAL A 110 38.70 -24.44 -21.61
N GLN A 111 38.64 -25.54 -22.39
CA GLN A 111 37.32 -26.10 -22.82
C GLN A 111 36.52 -26.64 -21.66
N ALA A 112 37.15 -27.29 -20.65
CA ALA A 112 36.48 -27.76 -19.44
C ALA A 112 35.93 -26.58 -18.61
N MET A 113 36.71 -25.53 -18.41
CA MET A 113 36.28 -24.31 -17.72
C MET A 113 35.09 -23.63 -18.41
N GLN A 114 35.10 -23.53 -19.74
CA GLN A 114 33.96 -23.00 -20.52
C GLN A 114 32.68 -23.81 -20.37
N ARG A 115 32.79 -25.10 -19.99
CA ARG A 115 31.65 -25.97 -19.69
C ARG A 115 31.26 -26.03 -18.22
N GLY A 116 31.77 -25.11 -17.40
CA GLY A 116 31.34 -24.93 -16.01
C GLY A 116 32.11 -25.78 -14.99
N VAL A 117 33.28 -26.28 -15.33
CA VAL A 117 34.19 -26.91 -14.35
C VAL A 117 34.66 -25.87 -13.35
N GLY A 118 34.55 -26.18 -12.06
CA GLY A 118 34.96 -25.29 -10.98
C GLY A 118 36.46 -25.15 -10.84
N ASP A 119 37.19 -26.29 -10.99
CA ASP A 119 38.65 -26.34 -10.88
C ASP A 119 39.20 -27.65 -11.47
N PHE A 120 40.51 -27.79 -11.56
CA PHE A 120 41.18 -29.01 -12.02
C PHE A 120 42.40 -29.38 -11.17
N VAL A 121 42.71 -30.70 -11.14
CA VAL A 121 43.84 -31.26 -10.42
C VAL A 121 44.66 -32.13 -11.37
N GLU A 122 45.97 -31.86 -11.44
CA GLU A 122 46.91 -32.66 -12.27
C GLU A 122 47.34 -33.93 -11.55
N LYS A 123 47.32 -35.05 -12.27
CA LYS A 123 47.85 -36.35 -11.80
C LYS A 123 49.37 -36.46 -12.10
N PRO A 124 50.26 -36.82 -11.16
CA PRO A 124 49.99 -37.10 -9.74
C PRO A 124 49.87 -35.79 -8.93
N TRP A 125 48.88 -35.75 -8.03
CA TRP A 125 48.63 -34.57 -7.18
C TRP A 125 49.32 -34.65 -5.82
N VAL A 126 49.41 -33.50 -5.15
CA VAL A 126 49.74 -33.39 -3.75
C VAL A 126 48.41 -33.42 -2.95
N ASN A 127 48.29 -34.35 -2.01
CA ASN A 127 47.03 -34.56 -1.23
C ASN A 127 46.49 -33.25 -0.58
N ALA A 128 47.38 -32.46 0.00
CA ALA A 128 46.97 -31.18 0.61
C ALA A 128 46.33 -30.21 -0.41
N LYS A 129 46.83 -30.13 -1.64
CA LYS A 129 46.28 -29.27 -2.69
C LYS A 129 44.96 -29.80 -3.22
N LEU A 130 44.79 -31.11 -3.37
CA LEU A 130 43.50 -31.70 -3.73
C LEU A 130 42.41 -31.35 -2.70
N LEU A 131 42.72 -31.53 -1.40
CA LEU A 131 41.79 -31.21 -0.31
C LEU A 131 41.44 -29.70 -0.24
N GLU A 132 42.43 -28.84 -0.50
CA GLU A 132 42.21 -27.37 -0.58
C GLU A 132 41.21 -27.01 -1.70
N ILE A 133 41.43 -27.56 -2.90
CA ILE A 133 40.56 -27.33 -4.06
C ILE A 133 39.14 -27.83 -3.79
N LEU A 134 39.01 -29.07 -3.25
CA LEU A 134 37.69 -29.62 -2.92
C LEU A 134 36.95 -28.77 -1.89
N ASN A 135 37.64 -28.36 -0.82
CA ASN A 135 37.03 -27.45 0.18
C ASN A 135 36.57 -26.13 -0.43
N ALA A 136 37.40 -25.50 -1.25
CA ALA A 136 37.07 -24.24 -1.90
C ALA A 136 35.81 -24.37 -2.79
N GLN A 137 35.72 -25.44 -3.58
CA GLN A 137 34.59 -25.72 -4.43
C GLN A 137 33.29 -26.04 -3.66
N ILE A 138 33.42 -26.81 -2.58
CA ILE A 138 32.29 -27.12 -1.68
C ILE A 138 31.74 -25.84 -1.05
N GLN A 139 32.60 -24.97 -0.54
CA GLN A 139 32.15 -23.68 0.04
C GLN A 139 31.44 -22.79 -1.00
N LYS A 140 32.05 -22.63 -2.18
CA LYS A 140 31.45 -21.88 -3.29
C LYS A 140 30.09 -22.43 -3.71
N GLY A 141 29.97 -23.78 -3.77
CA GLY A 141 28.72 -24.45 -4.10
C GLY A 141 27.61 -24.20 -3.04
N ARG A 142 27.97 -24.25 -1.74
CA ARG A 142 27.06 -23.96 -0.64
C ARG A 142 26.59 -22.51 -0.64
N GLU A 143 27.50 -21.57 -0.78
CA GLU A 143 27.19 -20.13 -0.87
C GLU A 143 26.23 -19.83 -2.03
N THR A 144 26.49 -20.44 -3.20
CA THR A 144 25.62 -20.26 -4.38
C THR A 144 24.22 -20.81 -4.14
N ARG A 145 24.10 -21.99 -3.50
CA ARG A 145 22.78 -22.58 -3.15
C ARG A 145 22.03 -21.73 -2.13
N GLU A 146 22.70 -21.30 -1.06
CA GLU A 146 22.10 -20.42 -0.05
C GLU A 146 21.61 -19.10 -0.65
N GLN A 147 22.41 -18.50 -1.52
CA GLN A 147 22.03 -17.25 -2.20
C GLN A 147 20.79 -17.44 -3.09
N ARG A 148 20.72 -18.55 -3.83
CA ARG A 148 19.55 -18.89 -4.65
C ARG A 148 18.29 -19.10 -3.81
N THR A 149 18.42 -19.85 -2.70
CA THR A 149 17.30 -20.11 -1.79
C THR A 149 16.77 -18.80 -1.20
N ARG A 150 17.65 -17.93 -0.71
CA ARG A 150 17.30 -16.62 -0.18
C ARG A 150 16.61 -15.74 -1.24
N SER A 151 17.13 -15.72 -2.46
CA SER A 151 16.54 -14.96 -3.56
C SER A 151 15.14 -15.47 -3.91
N ALA A 152 14.93 -16.78 -3.95
CA ALA A 152 13.62 -17.38 -4.21
C ALA A 152 12.60 -17.10 -3.08
N GLU A 153 13.03 -17.16 -1.82
CA GLU A 153 12.20 -16.82 -0.66
C GLU A 153 11.82 -15.34 -0.65
N ASN A 154 12.77 -14.45 -0.95
CA ASN A 154 12.51 -13.01 -1.05
C ASN A 154 11.52 -12.70 -2.18
N ALA A 155 11.67 -13.33 -3.35
CA ALA A 155 10.75 -13.17 -4.46
C ALA A 155 9.32 -13.61 -4.08
N ARG A 156 9.17 -14.79 -3.44
CA ARG A 156 7.87 -15.28 -2.96
C ARG A 156 7.23 -14.37 -1.92
N THR A 157 8.04 -13.79 -1.03
CA THR A 157 7.57 -12.84 -0.01
C THR A 157 7.08 -11.55 -0.66
N GLN A 158 7.85 -11.03 -1.63
CA GLN A 158 7.47 -9.82 -2.37
C GLN A 158 6.19 -10.01 -3.17
N ASP A 159 6.01 -11.16 -3.82
CA ASP A 159 4.79 -11.49 -4.55
C ASP A 159 3.55 -11.55 -3.64
N LYS A 160 3.70 -12.13 -2.43
CA LYS A 160 2.63 -12.14 -1.42
C LYS A 160 2.26 -10.72 -0.97
N ILE A 161 3.26 -9.88 -0.69
CA ILE A 161 3.05 -8.48 -0.32
C ILE A 161 2.31 -7.75 -1.43
N ASN A 162 2.78 -7.86 -2.67
CA ASN A 162 2.17 -7.20 -3.82
C ASN A 162 0.72 -7.65 -4.07
N SER A 163 0.42 -8.96 -3.88
CA SER A 163 -0.95 -9.46 -4.02
C SER A 163 -1.88 -8.92 -2.93
N GLN A 164 -1.40 -8.82 -1.69
CA GLN A 164 -2.16 -8.24 -0.58
C GLN A 164 -2.43 -6.73 -0.77
N TRP A 165 -1.44 -5.99 -1.30
CA TRP A 165 -1.62 -4.58 -1.63
C TRP A 165 -2.69 -4.37 -2.70
N LYS A 166 -2.62 -5.13 -3.80
CA LYS A 166 -3.64 -5.06 -4.88
C LYS A 166 -5.04 -5.39 -4.38
N GLN A 167 -5.17 -6.39 -3.50
CA GLN A 167 -6.47 -6.73 -2.93
C GLN A 167 -7.02 -5.59 -2.06
N ARG A 168 -6.19 -5.00 -1.17
CA ARG A 168 -6.60 -3.86 -0.33
C ARG A 168 -6.98 -2.64 -1.16
N GLU A 169 -6.23 -2.33 -2.20
CA GLU A 169 -6.53 -1.24 -3.13
C GLU A 169 -7.89 -1.44 -3.81
N SER A 170 -8.18 -2.68 -4.24
CA SER A 170 -9.48 -3.04 -4.83
C SER A 170 -10.63 -2.89 -3.82
N GLU A 171 -10.45 -3.32 -2.57
CA GLU A 171 -11.46 -3.18 -1.51
C GLU A 171 -11.75 -1.72 -1.18
N VAL A 172 -10.74 -0.86 -1.16
CA VAL A 172 -10.90 0.59 -0.94
C VAL A 172 -11.63 1.25 -2.11
N GLU A 173 -11.30 0.89 -3.36
CA GLU A 173 -11.98 1.45 -4.52
C GLU A 173 -13.46 1.03 -4.57
N GLU A 174 -13.78 -0.21 -4.22
CA GLU A 174 -15.17 -0.67 -4.09
C GLU A 174 -15.91 0.11 -3.00
N ALA A 175 -15.29 0.33 -1.83
CA ALA A 175 -15.87 1.12 -0.76
C ALA A 175 -16.12 2.58 -1.17
N LYS A 176 -15.23 3.18 -1.94
CA LYS A 176 -15.38 4.52 -2.50
C LYS A 176 -16.59 4.62 -3.44
N GLU A 177 -16.76 3.64 -4.32
CA GLU A 177 -17.92 3.60 -5.21
C GLU A 177 -19.24 3.45 -4.44
N ILE A 178 -19.24 2.68 -3.34
CA ILE A 178 -20.40 2.57 -2.46
C ILE A 178 -20.68 3.91 -1.76
N GLN A 179 -19.63 4.55 -1.21
CA GLN A 179 -19.76 5.82 -0.50
C GLN A 179 -20.27 6.94 -1.40
N ARG A 180 -19.81 7.00 -2.64
CA ARG A 180 -20.30 7.96 -3.64
C ARG A 180 -21.83 7.90 -3.81
N ARG A 181 -22.42 6.72 -3.67
CA ARG A 181 -23.88 6.52 -3.77
C ARG A 181 -24.66 7.07 -2.57
N PHE A 182 -23.99 7.36 -1.46
CA PHE A 182 -24.61 8.02 -0.29
C PHE A 182 -24.73 9.53 -0.49
N LEU A 183 -23.94 10.11 -1.39
CA LEU A 183 -23.96 11.51 -1.71
C LEU A 183 -25.00 11.82 -2.81
N PRO A 184 -25.48 13.08 -2.93
CA PRO A 184 -26.37 13.48 -3.99
C PRO A 184 -25.79 13.21 -5.37
N HIS A 185 -26.56 12.54 -6.24
CA HIS A 185 -26.16 12.32 -7.64
C HIS A 185 -26.35 13.56 -8.52
N GLU A 186 -27.33 14.40 -8.16
CA GLU A 186 -27.69 15.60 -8.90
C GLU A 186 -27.90 16.75 -7.92
N THR A 187 -27.54 17.96 -8.34
CA THR A 187 -27.84 19.17 -7.59
C THR A 187 -29.30 19.54 -7.81
N PRO A 188 -30.10 19.75 -6.75
CA PRO A 188 -31.52 20.07 -6.92
C PRO A 188 -31.72 21.43 -7.56
N SER A 189 -32.76 21.54 -8.37
CA SER A 189 -33.21 22.81 -8.91
C SER A 189 -34.16 23.50 -7.95
N LEU A 190 -33.85 24.72 -7.56
CA LEU A 190 -34.74 25.59 -6.79
C LEU A 190 -34.88 26.92 -7.55
N PRO A 191 -36.10 27.35 -7.98
CA PRO A 191 -36.25 28.55 -8.73
C PRO A 191 -35.69 29.80 -8.04
N GLY A 192 -34.87 30.59 -8.75
CA GLY A 192 -34.19 31.78 -8.21
C GLY A 192 -32.88 31.45 -7.48
N TYR A 193 -32.37 30.22 -7.61
CA TYR A 193 -31.10 29.80 -7.00
C TYR A 193 -30.30 28.93 -7.96
N GLN A 194 -28.99 29.13 -7.97
CA GLN A 194 -28.02 28.23 -8.60
C GLN A 194 -27.23 27.57 -7.51
N ILE A 195 -27.13 26.25 -7.55
CA ILE A 195 -26.44 25.44 -6.52
C ILE A 195 -25.38 24.60 -7.20
N SER A 196 -24.18 24.61 -6.65
CA SER A 196 -23.09 23.76 -7.09
C SER A 196 -22.43 23.10 -5.88
N SER A 197 -22.03 21.83 -6.01
CA SER A 197 -21.41 21.08 -4.92
C SER A 197 -20.30 20.18 -5.41
N THR A 198 -19.29 19.98 -4.58
CA THR A 198 -18.20 19.02 -4.82
C THR A 198 -17.79 18.33 -3.53
N TRP A 199 -17.29 17.12 -3.67
CA TRP A 199 -16.73 16.31 -2.62
C TRP A 199 -15.44 15.67 -3.12
N GLN A 200 -14.34 15.92 -2.44
CA GLN A 200 -12.99 15.49 -2.78
C GLN A 200 -12.38 14.74 -1.59
N PRO A 201 -12.46 13.40 -1.53
CA PRO A 201 -11.84 12.64 -0.46
C PRO A 201 -10.32 12.60 -0.62
N ALA A 202 -9.58 12.80 0.47
CA ALA A 202 -8.13 12.77 0.49
C ALA A 202 -7.55 11.34 0.30
N ARG A 203 -8.26 10.31 0.74
CA ARG A 203 -7.76 8.91 0.81
C ARG A 203 -8.68 7.86 0.18
N GLY A 204 -9.43 8.24 -0.85
CA GLY A 204 -10.35 7.34 -1.54
C GLY A 204 -11.73 7.28 -0.89
N VAL A 205 -11.83 7.09 0.44
CA VAL A 205 -13.05 7.20 1.25
C VAL A 205 -12.84 8.25 2.34
N GLY A 206 -13.90 8.98 2.71
CA GLY A 206 -13.82 10.13 3.59
C GLY A 206 -14.88 10.19 4.68
N GLY A 207 -14.64 11.11 5.67
CA GLY A 207 -15.59 11.45 6.73
C GLY A 207 -16.63 12.47 6.32
N ASP A 208 -16.32 13.28 5.34
CA ASP A 208 -17.19 14.35 4.86
C ASP A 208 -18.50 13.84 4.28
N TYR A 209 -19.55 14.56 4.61
CA TYR A 209 -20.89 14.31 4.10
C TYR A 209 -21.57 15.62 3.75
N TYR A 210 -22.32 15.64 2.64
CA TYR A 210 -23.28 16.68 2.32
C TYR A 210 -24.51 16.08 1.68
N ASP A 211 -25.63 16.80 1.81
CA ASP A 211 -26.88 16.34 1.20
C ASP A 211 -27.86 17.49 0.90
N PHE A 212 -28.77 17.19 -0.03
CA PHE A 212 -29.88 18.05 -0.40
C PHE A 212 -31.18 17.29 -0.22
N LEU A 213 -32.08 17.80 0.61
CA LEU A 213 -33.38 17.19 0.87
C LEU A 213 -34.51 18.12 0.41
N PRO A 214 -35.27 17.79 -0.65
CA PRO A 214 -36.48 18.50 -0.99
C PRO A 214 -37.52 18.29 0.12
N LEU A 215 -37.72 19.30 0.96
CA LEU A 215 -38.68 19.26 2.09
C LEU A 215 -40.11 19.64 1.61
N SER A 216 -40.19 20.52 0.62
CA SER A 216 -41.41 20.90 -0.07
C SER A 216 -41.05 21.37 -1.50
N PRO A 217 -42.04 21.67 -2.37
CA PRO A 217 -41.76 22.23 -3.68
C PRO A 217 -40.98 23.56 -3.67
N ALA A 218 -40.99 24.29 -2.54
CA ALA A 218 -40.32 25.57 -2.38
C ALA A 218 -39.23 25.57 -1.29
N THR A 219 -39.06 24.47 -0.55
CA THR A 219 -38.12 24.41 0.57
C THR A 219 -37.09 23.30 0.38
N LEU A 220 -35.83 23.68 0.42
CA LEU A 220 -34.69 22.76 0.31
C LEU A 220 -33.92 22.67 1.62
N GLY A 221 -33.77 21.46 2.15
CA GLY A 221 -32.79 21.17 3.21
C GLY A 221 -31.42 21.00 2.62
N ILE A 222 -30.41 21.64 3.21
CA ILE A 222 -28.99 21.58 2.83
C ILE A 222 -28.22 21.20 4.08
N CYS A 223 -27.41 20.14 4.04
CA CYS A 223 -26.52 19.83 5.15
C CYS A 223 -25.06 19.63 4.66
N ILE A 224 -24.14 19.88 5.56
CA ILE A 224 -22.72 19.56 5.43
C ILE A 224 -22.19 19.11 6.78
N ALA A 225 -21.30 18.12 6.79
CA ALA A 225 -20.75 17.51 7.97
C ALA A 225 -19.33 17.00 7.75
N ASP A 226 -18.58 16.92 8.82
CA ASP A 226 -17.31 16.21 8.88
C ASP A 226 -17.25 15.31 10.11
N VAL A 227 -16.82 14.07 9.90
CA VAL A 227 -16.65 13.04 10.93
C VAL A 227 -15.23 13.04 11.44
N ALA A 228 -15.03 13.27 12.74
CA ALA A 228 -13.71 13.22 13.35
C ALA A 228 -12.96 11.92 13.06
N GLY A 229 -11.79 12.04 12.41
CA GLY A 229 -10.96 10.93 11.94
C GLY A 229 -10.97 10.80 10.42
N LYS A 230 -10.20 9.86 9.87
CA LYS A 230 -9.97 9.74 8.42
C LYS A 230 -10.14 8.30 7.92
N GLY A 231 -10.43 8.15 6.64
CA GLY A 231 -10.48 6.87 5.94
C GLY A 231 -11.68 5.99 6.31
N MET A 232 -11.53 4.68 6.22
CA MET A 232 -12.62 3.70 6.37
C MET A 232 -13.47 3.85 7.65
N PRO A 233 -12.89 4.07 8.85
CA PRO A 233 -13.69 4.26 10.05
C PRO A 233 -14.58 5.50 10.01
N ALA A 234 -14.11 6.62 9.45
CA ALA A 234 -14.90 7.83 9.29
C ALA A 234 -15.99 7.64 8.22
N ALA A 235 -15.67 6.96 7.13
CA ALA A 235 -16.63 6.64 6.07
C ALA A 235 -17.81 5.78 6.57
N LEU A 236 -17.59 4.85 7.48
CA LEU A 236 -18.66 4.05 8.11
C LEU A 236 -19.58 4.90 8.98
N VAL A 237 -19.00 5.83 9.74
CA VAL A 237 -19.78 6.78 10.56
C VAL A 237 -20.58 7.71 9.65
N MET A 238 -19.98 8.21 8.58
CA MET A 238 -20.65 9.05 7.59
C MET A 238 -21.88 8.35 6.99
N GLY A 239 -21.76 7.07 6.62
CA GLY A 239 -22.92 6.29 6.12
C GLY A 239 -24.04 6.16 7.15
N ASN A 240 -23.71 5.99 8.43
CA ASN A 240 -24.69 5.96 9.52
C ASN A 240 -25.35 7.34 9.71
N LEU A 241 -24.54 8.42 9.70
CA LEU A 241 -25.02 9.79 9.77
C LEU A 241 -26.02 10.10 8.65
N GLN A 242 -25.68 9.76 7.40
CA GLN A 242 -26.52 9.95 6.21
C GLN A 242 -27.89 9.28 6.40
N ALA A 243 -27.92 8.02 6.77
CA ALA A 243 -29.17 7.26 6.94
C ALA A 243 -30.03 7.84 8.08
N ALA A 244 -29.40 8.20 9.21
CA ALA A 244 -30.07 8.80 10.36
C ALA A 244 -30.64 10.18 10.01
N PHE A 245 -29.82 11.06 9.39
CA PHE A 245 -30.23 12.39 9.00
C PHE A 245 -31.43 12.37 8.04
N ARG A 246 -31.36 11.62 6.94
CA ARG A 246 -32.47 11.52 5.98
C ARG A 246 -33.78 11.05 6.62
N SER A 247 -33.69 10.05 7.52
CA SER A 247 -34.86 9.53 8.22
C SER A 247 -35.48 10.57 9.17
N ILE A 248 -34.66 11.30 9.92
CA ILE A 248 -35.12 12.28 10.91
C ILE A 248 -35.64 13.54 10.22
N ALA A 249 -34.89 14.09 9.25
CA ALA A 249 -35.27 15.31 8.56
C ALA A 249 -36.54 15.17 7.70
N ALA A 250 -36.87 13.97 7.25
CA ALA A 250 -38.14 13.68 6.57
C ALA A 250 -39.36 13.74 7.51
N ALA A 251 -39.15 13.53 8.82
CA ALA A 251 -40.21 13.49 9.81
C ALA A 251 -40.34 14.78 10.64
N GLU A 252 -39.31 15.58 10.71
CA GLU A 252 -39.22 16.77 11.56
C GLU A 252 -39.11 18.04 10.72
N SER A 253 -39.86 19.08 11.11
CA SER A 253 -39.87 20.34 10.39
C SER A 253 -38.90 21.40 10.95
N ALA A 254 -38.52 21.30 12.22
CA ALA A 254 -37.66 22.27 12.88
C ALA A 254 -36.20 21.82 12.86
N PRO A 255 -35.25 22.60 12.31
CA PRO A 255 -33.86 22.18 12.19
C PRO A 255 -33.17 21.89 13.53
N GLU A 256 -33.51 22.59 14.60
CA GLU A 256 -33.04 22.33 15.95
C GLU A 256 -33.46 20.95 16.46
N THR A 257 -34.71 20.56 16.21
CA THR A 257 -35.22 19.22 16.58
C THR A 257 -34.54 18.11 15.77
N VAL A 258 -34.26 18.37 14.49
CA VAL A 258 -33.47 17.46 13.65
C VAL A 258 -32.08 17.24 14.26
N CYS A 259 -31.37 18.28 14.62
CA CYS A 259 -30.03 18.19 15.22
C CYS A 259 -30.07 17.51 16.60
N GLU A 260 -31.05 17.82 17.46
CA GLU A 260 -31.20 17.15 18.77
C GLU A 260 -31.40 15.63 18.63
N LYS A 261 -32.29 15.19 17.74
CA LYS A 261 -32.54 13.77 17.49
C LYS A 261 -31.34 13.07 16.83
N LEU A 262 -30.69 13.77 15.90
CA LEU A 262 -29.50 13.26 15.24
C LEU A 262 -28.34 13.11 16.24
N ASN A 263 -28.15 14.07 17.14
CA ASN A 263 -27.18 13.99 18.23
C ASN A 263 -27.43 12.77 19.13
N GLY A 264 -28.67 12.54 19.55
CA GLY A 264 -29.01 11.35 20.34
C GLY A 264 -28.60 10.06 19.64
N ARG A 265 -28.89 9.95 18.32
CA ARG A 265 -28.48 8.77 17.53
C ARG A 265 -26.98 8.62 17.41
N MET A 266 -26.25 9.74 17.26
CA MET A 266 -24.78 9.72 17.20
C MET A 266 -24.18 9.34 18.55
N CYS A 267 -24.71 9.84 19.67
CA CYS A 267 -24.27 9.43 21.00
C CYS A 267 -24.48 7.93 21.27
N ASP A 268 -25.55 7.33 20.72
CA ASP A 268 -25.81 5.88 20.86
C ASP A 268 -24.83 5.01 20.04
N THR A 269 -24.25 5.55 18.97
CA THR A 269 -23.50 4.77 17.99
C THR A 269 -22.00 5.06 17.95
N LEU A 270 -21.58 6.26 18.36
CA LEU A 270 -20.18 6.66 18.37
C LEU A 270 -19.50 6.25 19.68
N GLY A 271 -18.23 5.86 19.59
CA GLY A 271 -17.39 5.71 20.79
C GLY A 271 -17.01 7.09 21.38
N ALA A 272 -16.52 7.10 22.61
CA ALA A 272 -16.18 8.32 23.36
C ALA A 272 -15.10 9.21 22.72
N ASP A 273 -14.40 8.69 21.72
CA ASP A 273 -13.28 9.34 21.02
C ASP A 273 -13.67 9.93 19.65
N ARG A 274 -14.97 9.91 19.31
CA ARG A 274 -15.46 10.37 18.01
C ARG A 274 -16.63 11.32 18.14
N PHE A 275 -16.68 12.28 17.21
CA PHE A 275 -17.77 13.25 17.09
C PHE A 275 -17.97 13.60 15.63
N VAL A 276 -19.04 14.31 15.36
CA VAL A 276 -19.36 14.83 14.02
C VAL A 276 -19.63 16.32 14.13
N THR A 277 -18.96 17.12 13.31
CA THR A 277 -19.37 18.50 13.08
C THR A 277 -20.48 18.51 12.04
N PHE A 278 -21.55 19.28 12.25
CA PHE A 278 -22.71 19.23 11.40
C PHE A 278 -23.34 20.62 11.24
N PHE A 279 -23.66 20.99 10.02
CA PHE A 279 -24.44 22.17 9.72
C PHE A 279 -25.67 21.77 8.91
N TYR A 280 -26.84 22.25 9.31
CA TYR A 280 -28.09 22.01 8.62
C TYR A 280 -28.86 23.29 8.39
N ALA A 281 -29.27 23.54 7.16
CA ALA A 281 -30.06 24.68 6.77
C ALA A 281 -31.32 24.30 5.98
N GLN A 282 -32.38 25.06 6.16
CA GLN A 282 -33.61 25.02 5.38
C GLN A 282 -33.75 26.29 4.61
N LEU A 283 -33.64 26.20 3.29
CA LEU A 283 -33.79 27.32 2.36
C LEU A 283 -35.21 27.33 1.84
N ASP A 284 -35.99 28.34 2.25
CA ASP A 284 -37.30 28.60 1.68
C ASP A 284 -37.12 29.56 0.46
N GLY A 285 -37.29 29.00 -0.73
CA GLY A 285 -37.11 29.72 -1.98
C GLY A 285 -38.16 30.82 -2.22
N ALA A 286 -39.38 30.69 -1.66
CA ALA A 286 -40.44 31.67 -1.83
C ALA A 286 -40.25 32.90 -0.93
N SER A 287 -39.90 32.69 0.34
CA SER A 287 -39.68 33.81 1.28
C SER A 287 -38.23 34.31 1.29
N ARG A 288 -37.32 33.60 0.59
CA ARG A 288 -35.86 33.88 0.58
C ARG A 288 -35.25 33.85 1.97
N LYS A 289 -35.76 33.00 2.84
CA LYS A 289 -35.22 32.78 4.20
C LYS A 289 -34.39 31.51 4.28
N LEU A 290 -33.27 31.65 4.94
CA LEU A 290 -32.40 30.53 5.32
C LEU A 290 -32.44 30.39 6.83
N ARG A 291 -33.10 29.32 7.34
CA ARG A 291 -33.06 28.94 8.75
C ARG A 291 -32.06 27.83 8.95
N PHE A 292 -31.16 27.95 9.93
CA PHE A 292 -30.06 27.02 10.07
C PHE A 292 -29.73 26.72 11.52
N VAL A 293 -29.01 25.60 11.70
CA VAL A 293 -28.39 25.16 12.96
C VAL A 293 -26.92 24.84 12.66
N ASN A 294 -26.02 25.33 13.48
CA ASN A 294 -24.60 24.94 13.49
C ASN A 294 -24.31 24.07 14.71
N ALA A 295 -23.96 22.79 14.46
CA ALA A 295 -23.51 21.84 15.48
C ALA A 295 -21.99 21.68 15.42
N GLY A 296 -21.27 22.77 15.69
CA GLY A 296 -19.81 22.82 15.78
C GLY A 296 -19.08 22.69 14.45
N HIS A 297 -19.76 22.94 13.33
CA HIS A 297 -19.14 22.90 11.99
C HIS A 297 -18.55 24.25 11.61
N ASN A 298 -17.64 24.27 10.63
CA ASN A 298 -17.10 25.48 10.03
C ASN A 298 -18.26 26.36 9.54
N ALA A 299 -18.47 27.52 10.19
CA ALA A 299 -19.62 28.37 9.91
C ALA A 299 -19.60 28.83 8.44
N PRO A 300 -20.65 28.56 7.62
CA PRO A 300 -20.73 28.99 6.24
C PRO A 300 -20.63 30.50 6.08
N ILE A 301 -20.13 30.94 4.93
CA ILE A 301 -20.00 32.35 4.61
C ILE A 301 -21.24 32.79 3.81
N LEU A 302 -21.94 33.79 4.30
CA LEU A 302 -22.91 34.56 3.51
C LEU A 302 -22.23 35.85 3.04
N LEU A 303 -21.91 35.91 1.75
CA LEU A 303 -21.37 37.09 1.07
C LEU A 303 -22.52 37.85 0.43
N ARG A 304 -22.69 39.14 0.80
CA ARG A 304 -23.68 40.04 0.26
C ARG A 304 -23.20 40.63 -1.05
N ARG A 305 -24.14 41.08 -1.88
CA ARG A 305 -23.86 41.73 -3.14
C ARG A 305 -22.97 43.00 -3.02
N ASP A 306 -23.00 43.69 -1.87
CA ASP A 306 -22.16 44.87 -1.61
C ASP A 306 -20.73 44.52 -1.16
N GLY A 307 -20.38 43.23 -1.10
CA GLY A 307 -19.09 42.70 -0.65
C GLY A 307 -18.97 42.53 0.87
N SER A 308 -19.99 42.96 1.65
CA SER A 308 -20.05 42.64 3.07
C SER A 308 -20.31 41.13 3.27
N HIS A 309 -19.82 40.58 4.37
CA HIS A 309 -20.00 39.14 4.66
C HIS A 309 -20.33 38.93 6.14
N MET A 310 -20.94 37.76 6.41
CA MET A 310 -21.17 37.27 7.75
C MET A 310 -21.00 35.78 7.81
N ARG A 311 -20.69 35.25 9.00
CA ARG A 311 -20.70 33.80 9.25
C ARG A 311 -22.11 33.40 9.70
N LEU A 312 -22.58 32.28 9.15
CA LEU A 312 -23.83 31.66 9.58
C LEU A 312 -23.52 30.72 10.77
N ASP A 313 -23.63 31.28 11.96
CA ASP A 313 -23.31 30.54 13.18
C ASP A 313 -24.49 30.56 14.17
N SER A 314 -24.59 29.55 15.00
CA SER A 314 -25.61 29.42 16.04
C SER A 314 -25.07 28.62 17.21
N ASP A 315 -25.70 28.74 18.37
CA ASP A 315 -25.28 28.00 19.55
C ASP A 315 -25.60 26.51 19.42
N GLY A 316 -24.53 25.68 19.38
CA GLY A 316 -24.65 24.23 19.30
C GLY A 316 -23.27 23.55 19.41
N GLY A 317 -23.20 22.46 20.16
CA GLY A 317 -21.99 21.61 20.21
C GLY A 317 -21.98 20.56 19.12
N VAL A 318 -20.83 19.95 18.87
CA VAL A 318 -20.69 18.81 17.93
C VAL A 318 -21.63 17.65 18.29
N LEU A 319 -22.03 16.87 17.31
CA LEU A 319 -22.88 15.69 17.53
C LEU A 319 -22.07 14.52 18.09
N GLY A 320 -22.72 13.73 18.94
CA GLY A 320 -22.20 12.44 19.43
C GLY A 320 -21.39 12.53 20.73
N VAL A 321 -21.28 13.71 21.36
CA VAL A 321 -20.50 13.89 22.61
C VAL A 321 -21.39 14.05 23.84
N PHE A 322 -22.38 14.93 23.78
CA PHE A 322 -23.25 15.25 24.90
C PHE A 322 -24.69 14.90 24.58
N PRO A 323 -25.28 13.83 25.16
CA PRO A 323 -26.66 13.41 24.85
C PRO A 323 -27.70 14.48 25.11
N GLU A 324 -27.47 15.34 26.10
CA GLU A 324 -28.38 16.42 26.51
C GLU A 324 -28.12 17.74 25.77
N ALA A 325 -27.26 17.75 24.73
CA ALA A 325 -26.97 18.95 23.97
C ALA A 325 -28.25 19.54 23.37
N ARG A 326 -28.35 20.88 23.45
CA ARG A 326 -29.42 21.66 22.84
C ARG A 326 -28.85 22.50 21.71
N TYR A 327 -29.68 22.73 20.72
CA TYR A 327 -29.29 23.48 19.53
C TYR A 327 -30.25 24.65 19.34
N SER A 328 -29.72 25.81 18.97
CA SER A 328 -30.52 26.98 18.58
C SER A 328 -30.47 27.17 17.07
N SER A 329 -31.55 27.70 16.50
CA SER A 329 -31.54 28.08 15.10
C SER A 329 -31.19 29.55 14.91
N GLY A 330 -30.41 29.84 13.87
CA GLY A 330 -30.21 31.17 13.30
C GLY A 330 -31.10 31.37 12.06
N ASP A 331 -31.37 32.61 11.72
CA ASP A 331 -32.10 32.97 10.51
C ASP A 331 -31.32 34.00 9.70
N ALA A 332 -31.34 33.88 8.38
CA ALA A 332 -30.78 34.89 7.45
C ALA A 332 -31.73 35.12 6.29
N ASP A 333 -32.01 36.40 5.98
CA ASP A 333 -32.70 36.77 4.76
C ASP A 333 -31.70 36.83 3.60
N LEU A 334 -32.05 36.25 2.46
CA LEU A 334 -31.21 36.23 1.26
C LEU A 334 -31.75 37.23 0.23
N ASN A 335 -30.86 37.94 -0.41
CA ASN A 335 -31.19 38.91 -1.46
C ASN A 335 -30.56 38.49 -2.80
N SER A 336 -31.14 38.99 -3.90
CA SER A 336 -30.55 38.76 -5.21
C SER A 336 -29.11 39.28 -5.28
N GLY A 337 -28.22 38.41 -5.77
CA GLY A 337 -26.78 38.66 -5.82
C GLY A 337 -25.99 38.16 -4.60
N ASP A 338 -26.64 37.65 -3.54
CA ASP A 338 -25.96 37.04 -2.41
C ASP A 338 -25.37 35.66 -2.78
N ARG A 339 -24.35 35.26 -2.05
CA ARG A 339 -23.69 33.93 -2.16
C ARG A 339 -23.59 33.31 -0.80
N VAL A 340 -23.99 32.03 -0.68
CA VAL A 340 -23.78 31.24 0.54
C VAL A 340 -22.81 30.14 0.20
N VAL A 341 -21.72 30.03 0.99
CA VAL A 341 -20.67 29.06 0.78
C VAL A 341 -20.51 28.21 2.02
N PHE A 342 -20.79 26.93 1.88
CA PHE A 342 -20.60 25.90 2.90
C PHE A 342 -19.31 25.13 2.55
N PHE A 343 -18.49 24.82 3.55
CA PHE A 343 -17.22 24.13 3.32
C PHE A 343 -16.78 23.39 4.56
N THR A 344 -16.08 22.27 4.37
CA THR A 344 -15.38 21.56 5.43
C THR A 344 -13.97 22.12 5.63
N ASP A 345 -13.34 21.79 6.74
CA ASP A 345 -12.00 22.27 7.12
C ASP A 345 -10.93 21.89 6.09
N GLY A 346 -11.08 20.77 5.38
CA GLY A 346 -10.16 20.38 4.30
C GLY A 346 -9.98 21.44 3.20
N VAL A 347 -10.92 22.40 3.05
CA VAL A 347 -10.76 23.53 2.14
C VAL A 347 -9.82 24.58 2.73
N THR A 348 -9.96 24.91 4.02
CA THR A 348 -9.20 25.97 4.69
C THR A 348 -7.92 25.50 5.33
N GLU A 349 -7.85 24.22 5.74
CA GLU A 349 -6.64 23.58 6.32
C GLU A 349 -5.75 22.92 5.25
N ALA A 350 -6.11 23.03 3.96
CA ALA A 350 -5.20 22.63 2.88
C ALA A 350 -3.87 23.37 3.04
N ALA A 351 -2.76 22.63 3.17
CA ALA A 351 -1.46 23.20 3.49
C ALA A 351 -0.48 23.11 2.32
N ASP A 352 0.39 24.10 2.20
CA ASP A 352 1.48 24.13 1.27
C ASP A 352 2.69 23.30 1.76
N HIS A 353 3.79 23.31 0.99
CA HIS A 353 5.03 22.61 1.36
C HIS A 353 5.72 23.16 2.62
N ALA A 354 5.37 24.39 3.05
CA ALA A 354 5.88 24.99 4.28
C ALA A 354 4.96 24.74 5.49
N ALA A 355 3.90 23.95 5.32
CA ALA A 355 2.82 23.72 6.27
C ALA A 355 2.05 24.99 6.65
N GLU A 356 1.97 25.97 5.73
CA GLU A 356 1.07 27.11 5.84
C GLU A 356 -0.30 26.68 5.34
N GLU A 357 -1.36 26.96 6.11
CA GLU A 357 -2.74 26.68 5.72
C GLU A 357 -3.28 27.69 4.73
N PHE A 358 -4.18 27.27 3.85
CA PHE A 358 -4.88 28.14 2.90
C PHE A 358 -5.65 29.25 3.64
N GLY A 359 -6.42 28.87 4.63
CA GLY A 359 -7.08 29.75 5.59
C GLY A 359 -8.31 30.49 5.06
N ASP A 360 -9.13 30.93 6.01
CA ASP A 360 -10.38 31.67 5.76
C ASP A 360 -10.17 32.95 4.97
N LYS A 361 -9.04 33.62 5.16
CA LYS A 361 -8.76 34.91 4.51
C LYS A 361 -8.67 34.77 2.98
N ARG A 362 -7.90 33.77 2.51
CA ARG A 362 -7.77 33.51 1.06
C ARG A 362 -9.09 33.07 0.45
N LEU A 363 -9.86 32.23 1.17
CA LEU A 363 -11.19 31.84 0.74
C LEU A 363 -12.10 33.07 0.54
N LEU A 364 -12.12 33.96 1.51
CA LEU A 364 -12.94 35.19 1.42
C LEU A 364 -12.49 36.16 0.29
N GLU A 365 -11.19 36.33 0.10
CA GLU A 365 -10.62 37.15 -0.98
C GLU A 365 -11.05 36.60 -2.36
N ILE A 366 -11.05 35.27 -2.54
CA ILE A 366 -11.54 34.66 -3.79
C ILE A 366 -13.02 34.89 -3.98
N LEU A 367 -13.83 34.69 -2.94
CA LEU A 367 -15.27 34.92 -3.00
C LEU A 367 -15.61 36.36 -3.38
N GLN A 368 -14.95 37.34 -2.77
CA GLN A 368 -15.16 38.77 -3.07
C GLN A 368 -14.70 39.11 -4.48
N ALA A 369 -13.58 38.57 -4.95
CA ALA A 369 -13.07 38.81 -6.30
C ALA A 369 -13.99 38.25 -7.39
N HIS A 370 -14.72 37.15 -7.09
CA HIS A 370 -15.51 36.40 -8.07
C HIS A 370 -17.01 36.40 -7.78
N GLN A 371 -17.51 37.28 -6.92
CA GLN A 371 -18.91 37.31 -6.47
C GLN A 371 -19.95 37.46 -7.60
N SER A 372 -19.56 37.99 -8.77
CA SER A 372 -20.42 38.15 -9.93
C SER A 372 -20.61 36.90 -10.78
N LEU A 373 -19.81 35.86 -10.51
CA LEU A 373 -19.86 34.57 -11.22
C LEU A 373 -21.03 33.71 -10.71
N ASP A 374 -21.41 32.71 -11.50
CA ASP A 374 -22.39 31.70 -11.11
C ASP A 374 -21.82 30.75 -10.06
N ALA A 375 -22.69 29.89 -9.48
CA ALA A 375 -22.28 28.98 -8.40
C ALA A 375 -21.18 27.98 -8.80
N GLU A 376 -21.24 27.43 -10.02
CA GLU A 376 -20.29 26.49 -10.55
C GLU A 376 -18.92 27.15 -10.80
N GLN A 377 -18.93 28.34 -11.38
CA GLN A 377 -17.71 29.11 -11.63
C GLN A 377 -16.99 29.49 -10.32
N ILE A 378 -17.75 29.94 -9.30
CA ILE A 378 -17.19 30.26 -7.98
C ILE A 378 -16.55 28.99 -7.36
N GLN A 379 -17.27 27.87 -7.39
CA GLN A 379 -16.79 26.60 -6.89
C GLN A 379 -15.47 26.22 -7.57
N MET A 380 -15.40 26.27 -8.91
CA MET A 380 -14.19 25.96 -9.67
C MET A 380 -13.03 26.87 -9.26
N LYS A 381 -13.25 28.17 -9.10
CA LYS A 381 -12.21 29.13 -8.69
C LYS A 381 -11.63 28.83 -7.30
N ILE A 382 -12.49 28.46 -6.36
CA ILE A 382 -12.02 28.04 -5.03
C ILE A 382 -11.16 26.79 -5.13
N LEU A 383 -11.66 25.74 -5.81
CA LEU A 383 -10.94 24.47 -5.95
C LEU A 383 -9.61 24.62 -6.70
N GLU A 384 -9.58 25.38 -7.80
CA GLU A 384 -8.35 25.69 -8.54
C GLU A 384 -7.31 26.34 -7.60
N SER A 385 -7.74 27.37 -6.86
CA SER A 385 -6.84 28.11 -5.97
C SER A 385 -6.32 27.26 -4.80
N VAL A 386 -7.17 26.44 -4.19
CA VAL A 386 -6.75 25.50 -3.13
C VAL A 386 -5.80 24.44 -3.69
N ASN A 387 -6.14 23.86 -4.85
CA ASN A 387 -5.33 22.81 -5.49
C ASN A 387 -3.93 23.34 -5.92
N GLU A 388 -3.86 24.57 -6.42
CA GLU A 388 -2.59 25.24 -6.73
C GLU A 388 -1.78 25.49 -5.45
N PHE A 389 -2.43 25.92 -4.37
CA PHE A 389 -1.79 26.23 -3.11
C PHE A 389 -1.18 24.97 -2.45
N CYS A 390 -1.91 23.86 -2.40
CA CYS A 390 -1.42 22.59 -1.83
C CYS A 390 -0.67 21.70 -2.86
N ALA A 391 -0.39 22.21 -4.07
CA ALA A 391 0.26 21.50 -5.18
C ALA A 391 -0.37 20.12 -5.47
N GLY A 392 -1.69 20.01 -5.37
CA GLY A 392 -2.46 18.79 -5.61
C GLY A 392 -2.41 17.76 -4.47
N SER A 393 -1.77 18.08 -3.36
CA SER A 393 -1.65 17.18 -2.19
C SER A 393 -2.69 17.51 -1.13
N TRP A 394 -3.90 17.00 -1.27
CA TRP A 394 -4.97 17.16 -0.29
C TRP A 394 -4.69 16.33 0.97
N GLN A 395 -4.71 16.98 2.13
CA GLN A 395 -4.38 16.36 3.42
C GLN A 395 -5.62 15.86 4.17
N ASP A 396 -6.77 16.48 3.90
CA ASP A 396 -8.08 16.10 4.40
C ASP A 396 -9.14 16.08 3.31
N ASP A 397 -10.28 15.47 3.63
CA ASP A 397 -11.45 15.47 2.77
C ASP A 397 -11.95 16.92 2.60
N ALA A 398 -12.34 17.30 1.39
CA ALA A 398 -12.78 18.64 1.11
C ALA A 398 -14.16 18.63 0.45
N THR A 399 -15.11 19.25 1.11
CA THR A 399 -16.48 19.43 0.62
C THR A 399 -16.79 20.91 0.49
N LEU A 400 -17.40 21.27 -0.63
CA LEU A 400 -17.77 22.66 -0.94
C LEU A 400 -19.16 22.69 -1.57
N ILE A 401 -20.06 23.55 -1.04
CA ILE A 401 -21.35 23.86 -1.63
C ILE A 401 -21.45 25.36 -1.81
N VAL A 402 -21.81 25.79 -3.01
CA VAL A 402 -22.05 27.20 -3.33
C VAL A 402 -23.51 27.37 -3.74
N VAL A 403 -24.19 28.28 -3.07
CA VAL A 403 -25.56 28.70 -3.41
C VAL A 403 -25.53 30.16 -3.86
N ALA A 404 -25.85 30.42 -5.10
CA ALA A 404 -25.99 31.78 -5.66
C ALA A 404 -27.45 32.11 -5.73
N VAL A 405 -27.82 33.34 -5.28
CA VAL A 405 -29.17 33.85 -5.32
C VAL A 405 -29.34 34.77 -6.56
N ASP A 406 -30.30 34.42 -7.43
CA ASP A 406 -30.58 35.13 -8.67
C ASP A 406 -31.35 36.46 -8.42
#